data_5596eee828c7a3d4c65e387cd8309a7f
#
_entry.id   5596eee828c7a3d4c65e387cd8309a7f
#
_cell.length_a   1.000
_cell.length_b   1.000
_cell.length_c   1.000
_cell.angle_alpha   90.00
_cell.angle_beta   90.00
_cell.angle_gamma   90.00
#
_symmetry.space_group_name_H-M   'P 1'
#
loop_
_entity.id
_entity.type
_entity.pdbx_description
1 polymer ?
#
loop_
_entity_poly.entity_id
_entity_poly.type
_entity_poly.pdbx_seq_one_letter_code
_entity_poly.pdbx_strand_id
1 'polypeptide(L)'
;KYGYELGVPLNWSAYEDIAAFFTNDVKEIDGKPIYGHMDYGKKDPSLGWRFTDAWLSMAGTADIGIPNGKPVDEWGIRSSADGCNPQGASVSRGGATNSPAAVYALTKYVDWMKKYSPKEATGMTFGEAGPVPAQGQIAQQIFWYTAFTADMIKKGLPVVNDDGTPK
;
A
#
# COMPACT_ATOMS: atom_id res chain seq x y z
N LYS A 1 -17.82 4.12 -18.04
CA LYS A 1 -17.26 2.78 -17.74
C LYS A 1 -17.37 2.46 -16.26
N TYR A 2 -17.00 3.38 -15.40
CA TYR A 2 -16.94 3.16 -13.95
C TYR A 2 -18.21 3.55 -13.20
N GLY A 3 -19.13 4.31 -13.81
CA GLY A 3 -20.41 4.71 -13.21
C GLY A 3 -20.31 5.88 -12.20
N TYR A 4 -19.14 6.45 -12.02
CA TYR A 4 -18.88 7.61 -11.17
C TYR A 4 -17.65 8.38 -11.68
N GLU A 5 -17.45 9.59 -11.18
CA GLU A 5 -16.28 10.41 -11.50
C GLU A 5 -15.04 9.86 -10.79
N LEU A 6 -13.97 9.59 -11.54
CA LEU A 6 -12.69 9.18 -10.98
C LEU A 6 -11.96 10.40 -10.41
N GLY A 7 -11.58 10.32 -9.16
CA GLY A 7 -10.87 11.38 -8.44
C GLY A 7 -9.99 10.78 -7.33
N VAL A 8 -9.91 11.46 -6.19
CA VAL A 8 -9.26 10.88 -5.01
C VAL A 8 -10.04 9.63 -4.56
N PRO A 9 -9.39 8.46 -4.44
CA PRO A 9 -10.11 7.23 -4.11
C PRO A 9 -10.64 7.28 -2.68
N LEU A 10 -11.95 7.06 -2.53
CA LEU A 10 -12.63 7.05 -1.24
C LEU A 10 -12.62 5.66 -0.57
N ASN A 11 -12.27 4.63 -1.31
CA ASN A 11 -12.16 3.25 -0.85
C ASN A 11 -11.27 2.43 -1.77
N TRP A 12 -11.00 1.18 -1.39
CA TRP A 12 -10.11 0.30 -2.14
C TRP A 12 -10.63 -0.08 -3.54
N SER A 13 -11.95 -0.15 -3.74
CA SER A 13 -12.53 -0.39 -5.06
C SER A 13 -12.29 0.78 -6.00
N ALA A 14 -12.50 2.01 -5.52
CA ALA A 14 -12.19 3.21 -6.29
C ALA A 14 -10.69 3.32 -6.60
N TYR A 15 -9.82 2.92 -5.67
CA TYR A 15 -8.38 2.84 -5.90
C TYR A 15 -8.06 1.86 -7.04
N GLU A 16 -8.65 0.67 -7.05
CA GLU A 16 -8.45 -0.32 -8.12
C GLU A 16 -8.97 0.18 -9.47
N ASP A 17 -10.13 0.85 -9.51
CA ASP A 17 -10.69 1.43 -10.72
C ASP A 17 -9.77 2.50 -11.33
N ILE A 18 -9.19 3.37 -10.50
CA ILE A 18 -8.20 4.37 -10.94
C ILE A 18 -6.94 3.67 -11.46
N ALA A 19 -6.47 2.65 -10.76
CA ALA A 19 -5.30 1.87 -11.21
C ALA A 19 -5.54 1.23 -12.59
N ALA A 20 -6.71 0.63 -12.77
CA ALA A 20 -7.12 0.04 -14.04
C ALA A 20 -7.25 1.08 -15.15
N PHE A 21 -7.84 2.25 -14.84
CA PHE A 21 -7.99 3.34 -15.80
C PHE A 21 -6.65 3.81 -16.35
N PHE A 22 -5.70 4.16 -15.50
CA PHE A 22 -4.40 4.64 -15.97
C PHE A 22 -3.62 3.56 -16.71
N THR A 23 -3.62 2.33 -16.23
CA THR A 23 -2.85 1.25 -16.86
C THR A 23 -3.45 0.75 -18.17
N ASN A 24 -4.79 0.65 -18.27
CA ASN A 24 -5.43 -0.03 -19.38
C ASN A 24 -6.06 0.93 -20.40
N ASP A 25 -6.54 2.09 -19.95
CA ASP A 25 -7.24 3.06 -20.81
C ASP A 25 -6.30 4.22 -21.21
N VAL A 26 -5.61 4.86 -20.28
CA VAL A 26 -4.64 5.95 -20.56
C VAL A 26 -3.35 5.40 -21.18
N LYS A 27 -2.71 4.43 -20.54
CA LYS A 27 -1.50 3.71 -20.95
C LYS A 27 -0.22 4.52 -21.00
N GLU A 28 -0.27 5.75 -21.51
CA GLU A 28 0.89 6.64 -21.62
C GLU A 28 0.50 8.10 -21.44
N ILE A 29 1.47 8.89 -20.96
CA ILE A 29 1.38 10.36 -20.89
C ILE A 29 2.71 10.90 -21.44
N ASP A 30 2.64 11.85 -22.39
CA ASP A 30 3.82 12.44 -23.03
C ASP A 30 4.80 11.41 -23.62
N GLY A 31 4.27 10.33 -24.21
CA GLY A 31 5.05 9.25 -24.82
C GLY A 31 5.74 8.33 -23.81
N LYS A 32 5.41 8.42 -22.52
CA LYS A 32 5.92 7.56 -21.47
C LYS A 32 4.81 6.68 -20.90
N PRO A 33 5.07 5.39 -20.64
CA PRO A 33 4.09 4.51 -20.03
C PRO A 33 3.68 5.04 -18.65
N ILE A 34 2.38 4.96 -18.36
CA ILE A 34 1.81 5.27 -17.04
C ILE A 34 1.27 4.00 -16.41
N TYR A 35 1.56 3.82 -15.14
CA TYR A 35 1.08 2.71 -14.33
C TYR A 35 0.13 3.24 -13.25
N GLY A 36 -0.96 2.54 -13.08
CA GLY A 36 -2.00 2.98 -12.15
C GLY A 36 -1.67 2.74 -10.68
N HIS A 37 -0.68 1.92 -10.38
CA HIS A 37 -0.29 1.55 -9.02
C HIS A 37 1.22 1.35 -8.93
N MET A 38 1.78 1.59 -7.76
CA MET A 38 3.16 1.25 -7.43
C MET A 38 3.24 0.69 -6.02
N ASP A 39 3.95 -0.40 -5.89
CA ASP A 39 4.35 -0.98 -4.62
C ASP A 39 5.69 -1.72 -4.79
N TYR A 40 6.14 -2.49 -3.82
CA TYR A 40 7.38 -3.26 -3.89
C TYR A 40 7.16 -4.71 -3.46
N GLY A 41 7.90 -5.64 -4.05
CA GLY A 41 7.66 -7.07 -3.88
C GLY A 41 8.88 -7.92 -3.59
N LYS A 42 10.08 -7.32 -3.44
CA LYS A 42 11.31 -8.06 -3.15
C LYS A 42 11.21 -8.75 -1.79
N LYS A 43 11.67 -10.00 -1.71
CA LYS A 43 11.75 -10.74 -0.46
C LYS A 43 12.79 -10.09 0.46
N ASP A 44 12.32 -9.23 1.33
CA ASP A 44 13.08 -8.38 2.22
C ASP A 44 12.24 -8.13 3.49
N PRO A 45 12.83 -7.85 4.66
CA PRO A 45 12.06 -7.58 5.88
C PRO A 45 10.99 -6.50 5.75
N SER A 46 11.22 -5.50 4.91
CA SER A 46 10.26 -4.42 4.65
C SER A 46 8.96 -4.89 4.00
N LEU A 47 8.96 -6.02 3.30
CA LEU A 47 7.75 -6.59 2.70
C LEU A 47 6.72 -6.99 3.75
N GLY A 48 7.20 -7.51 4.89
CA GLY A 48 6.32 -7.83 6.03
C GLY A 48 5.62 -6.58 6.56
N TRP A 49 6.36 -5.50 6.77
CA TRP A 49 5.77 -4.22 7.21
C TRP A 49 4.73 -3.72 6.21
N ARG A 50 5.08 -3.78 4.92
CA ARG A 50 4.19 -3.32 3.86
C ARG A 50 2.86 -4.05 3.87
N PHE A 51 2.89 -5.36 4.04
CA PHE A 51 1.69 -6.18 4.11
C PHE A 51 0.83 -5.84 5.33
N THR A 52 1.45 -5.70 6.50
CA THR A 52 0.74 -5.45 7.75
C THR A 52 0.22 -4.03 7.89
N ASP A 53 0.99 -3.04 7.44
CA ASP A 53 0.62 -1.62 7.58
C ASP A 53 -0.50 -1.18 6.64
N ALA A 54 -0.49 -1.66 5.40
CA ALA A 54 -1.42 -1.20 4.40
C ALA A 54 -2.41 -2.27 3.95
N TRP A 55 -1.92 -3.42 3.55
CA TRP A 55 -2.74 -4.40 2.85
C TRP A 55 -3.72 -5.18 3.73
N LEU A 56 -3.38 -5.45 4.97
CA LEU A 56 -4.33 -6.06 5.90
C LEU A 56 -5.52 -5.14 6.19
N SER A 57 -5.31 -3.83 6.18
CA SER A 57 -6.39 -2.86 6.38
C SER A 57 -7.45 -2.91 5.28
N MET A 58 -7.09 -3.31 4.06
CA MET A 58 -8.02 -3.52 2.94
C MET A 58 -9.13 -4.52 3.29
N ALA A 59 -8.81 -5.54 4.04
CA ALA A 59 -9.73 -6.58 4.46
C ALA A 59 -10.36 -6.31 5.84
N GLY A 60 -10.15 -5.12 6.41
CA GLY A 60 -10.68 -4.74 7.73
C GLY A 60 -10.02 -5.51 8.88
N THR A 61 -8.78 -5.97 8.71
CA THR A 61 -8.05 -6.69 9.75
C THR A 61 -6.72 -6.01 10.06
N ALA A 62 -6.16 -6.33 11.21
CA ALA A 62 -4.86 -5.84 11.64
C ALA A 62 -3.84 -6.98 11.72
N ASP A 63 -2.57 -6.64 11.69
CA ASP A 63 -1.46 -7.59 11.87
C ASP A 63 -1.38 -8.10 13.31
N ILE A 64 -1.89 -7.34 14.24
CA ILE A 64 -1.97 -7.74 15.63
C ILE A 64 -3.00 -8.85 15.73
N GLY A 65 -2.52 -10.08 15.86
CA GLY A 65 -3.38 -11.19 16.16
C GLY A 65 -4.04 -10.95 17.52
N ILE A 66 -5.34 -10.72 17.51
CA ILE A 66 -6.13 -10.64 18.73
C ILE A 66 -6.60 -12.05 19.06
N PRO A 67 -5.93 -12.79 19.95
CA PRO A 67 -6.51 -14.01 20.47
C PRO A 67 -7.79 -13.62 21.21
N ASN A 68 -8.86 -14.33 20.94
CA ASN A 68 -10.17 -14.06 21.56
C ASN A 68 -10.01 -13.87 23.06
N GLY A 69 -10.51 -12.75 23.57
CA GLY A 69 -10.52 -12.42 24.98
C GLY A 69 -9.19 -11.89 25.58
N LYS A 70 -8.18 -11.62 24.79
CA LYS A 70 -6.98 -10.95 25.27
C LYS A 70 -7.13 -9.43 25.15
N PRO A 71 -6.74 -8.68 26.21
CA PRO A 71 -6.77 -7.22 26.15
C PRO A 71 -5.74 -6.70 25.15
N VAL A 72 -6.16 -5.68 24.40
CA VAL A 72 -5.29 -4.90 23.51
C VAL A 72 -5.24 -3.48 24.06
N ASP A 73 -4.05 -2.96 24.25
CA ASP A 73 -3.83 -1.57 24.59
C ASP A 73 -3.00 -0.86 23.50
N GLU A 74 -2.64 0.38 23.72
CA GLU A 74 -1.81 1.18 22.81
C GLU A 74 -0.43 0.57 22.49
N TRP A 75 0.01 -0.40 23.29
CA TRP A 75 1.29 -1.11 23.15
C TRP A 75 1.15 -2.46 22.48
N GLY A 76 -0.08 -2.89 22.16
CA GLY A 76 -0.38 -4.15 21.52
C GLY A 76 -1.01 -5.19 22.45
N ILE A 77 -0.94 -6.45 22.03
CA ILE A 77 -1.51 -7.57 22.79
C ILE A 77 -0.53 -8.00 23.89
N ARG A 78 -1.00 -8.00 25.13
CA ARG A 78 -0.20 -8.46 26.26
C ARG A 78 -0.38 -9.95 26.52
N SER A 79 0.70 -10.63 26.88
CA SER A 79 0.68 -12.03 27.26
C SER A 79 0.10 -12.26 28.67
N SER A 80 0.14 -11.23 29.52
CA SER A 80 -0.42 -11.23 30.87
C SER A 80 -0.83 -9.81 31.28
N ALA A 81 -1.67 -9.68 32.32
CA ALA A 81 -2.11 -8.39 32.84
C ALA A 81 -0.95 -7.48 33.27
N ASP A 82 0.12 -8.08 33.76
CA ASP A 82 1.28 -7.37 34.34
C ASP A 82 2.49 -7.34 33.38
N GLY A 83 2.38 -7.95 32.20
CA GLY A 83 3.50 -8.13 31.27
C GLY A 83 3.52 -7.10 30.15
N CYS A 84 4.67 -6.44 29.98
CA CYS A 84 4.96 -5.62 28.80
C CYS A 84 5.51 -6.43 27.62
N ASN A 85 5.13 -7.70 27.50
CA ASN A 85 5.54 -8.56 26.40
C ASN A 85 4.45 -8.60 25.33
N PRO A 86 4.51 -7.78 24.30
CA PRO A 86 3.55 -7.82 23.20
C PRO A 86 3.65 -9.16 22.48
N GLN A 87 2.51 -9.75 22.17
CA GLN A 87 2.45 -10.92 21.30
C GLN A 87 2.32 -10.44 19.85
N GLY A 88 3.23 -10.88 19.00
CA GLY A 88 3.17 -10.60 17.58
C GLY A 88 2.06 -11.37 16.86
N ALA A 89 1.87 -11.06 15.60
CA ALA A 89 0.82 -11.59 14.71
C ALA A 89 1.00 -13.07 14.30
N SER A 90 1.69 -13.88 15.07
CA SER A 90 1.89 -15.31 14.77
C SER A 90 0.57 -16.08 14.81
N VAL A 91 0.29 -16.84 13.77
CA VAL A 91 -0.88 -17.70 13.67
C VAL A 91 -0.97 -18.69 14.85
N SER A 92 0.16 -19.25 15.29
CA SER A 92 0.21 -20.16 16.44
C SER A 92 -0.19 -19.51 17.76
N ARG A 93 -0.20 -18.18 17.83
CA ARG A 93 -0.65 -17.39 18.98
C ARG A 93 -1.99 -16.70 18.75
N GLY A 94 -2.75 -17.12 17.73
CA GLY A 94 -4.05 -16.55 17.42
C GLY A 94 -3.99 -15.31 16.51
N GLY A 95 -2.87 -15.09 15.83
CA GLY A 95 -2.72 -14.00 14.87
C GLY A 95 -3.56 -14.19 13.61
N ALA A 96 -3.90 -13.07 12.95
CA ALA A 96 -4.79 -13.04 11.80
C ALA A 96 -4.08 -13.12 10.44
N THR A 97 -2.76 -13.26 10.41
CA THR A 97 -1.96 -13.24 9.16
C THR A 97 -2.20 -14.42 8.22
N ASN A 98 -2.94 -15.42 8.64
CA ASN A 98 -3.40 -16.53 7.79
C ASN A 98 -4.94 -16.68 7.82
N SER A 99 -5.65 -15.61 8.13
CA SER A 99 -7.11 -15.58 8.04
C SER A 99 -7.57 -15.47 6.59
N PRO A 100 -8.83 -15.80 6.26
CA PRO A 100 -9.39 -15.55 4.94
C PRO A 100 -9.26 -14.09 4.49
N ALA A 101 -9.37 -13.14 5.42
CA ALA A 101 -9.17 -11.72 5.17
C ALA A 101 -7.73 -11.41 4.76
N ALA A 102 -6.75 -11.99 5.45
CA ALA A 102 -5.34 -11.82 5.10
C ALA A 102 -5.00 -12.46 3.74
N VAL A 103 -5.55 -13.62 3.44
CA VAL A 103 -5.41 -14.27 2.13
C VAL A 103 -6.00 -13.40 1.03
N TYR A 104 -7.17 -12.80 1.26
CA TYR A 104 -7.79 -11.86 0.32
C TYR A 104 -6.88 -10.64 0.07
N ALA A 105 -6.39 -10.00 1.12
CA ALA A 105 -5.50 -8.84 1.01
C ALA A 105 -4.20 -9.19 0.25
N LEU A 106 -3.59 -10.32 0.56
CA LEU A 106 -2.39 -10.78 -0.13
C LEU A 106 -2.66 -11.08 -1.62
N THR A 107 -3.81 -11.65 -1.93
CA THR A 107 -4.22 -11.90 -3.31
C THR A 107 -4.34 -10.58 -4.09
N LYS A 108 -5.01 -9.59 -3.51
CA LYS A 108 -5.11 -8.25 -4.10
C LYS A 108 -3.74 -7.59 -4.29
N TYR A 109 -2.87 -7.68 -3.30
CA TYR A 109 -1.51 -7.17 -3.38
C TYR A 109 -0.76 -7.75 -4.59
N VAL A 110 -0.73 -9.06 -4.69
CA VAL A 110 -0.05 -9.76 -5.79
C VAL A 110 -0.69 -9.43 -7.15
N ASP A 111 -2.00 -9.37 -7.21
CA ASP A 111 -2.74 -9.06 -8.43
C ASP A 111 -2.47 -7.64 -8.92
N TRP A 112 -2.51 -6.65 -8.04
CA TRP A 112 -2.29 -5.26 -8.42
C TRP A 112 -0.84 -5.00 -8.83
N MET A 113 0.12 -5.65 -8.15
CA MET A 113 1.52 -5.62 -8.57
C MET A 113 1.71 -6.16 -9.98
N LYS A 114 1.00 -7.22 -10.36
CA LYS A 114 1.09 -7.81 -11.69
C LYS A 114 0.35 -7.02 -12.77
N LYS A 115 -0.81 -6.45 -12.41
CA LYS A 115 -1.72 -5.83 -13.38
C LYS A 115 -1.44 -4.36 -13.62
N TYR A 116 -1.04 -3.61 -12.58
CA TYR A 116 -1.07 -2.15 -12.57
C TYR A 116 0.27 -1.50 -12.24
N SER A 117 1.30 -2.27 -11.91
CA SER A 117 2.63 -1.75 -11.56
C SER A 117 3.67 -2.00 -12.65
N PRO A 118 4.77 -1.24 -12.68
CA PRO A 118 5.94 -1.61 -13.47
C PRO A 118 6.40 -3.03 -13.13
N LYS A 119 6.86 -3.78 -14.14
CA LYS A 119 7.28 -5.19 -13.94
C LYS A 119 8.42 -5.32 -12.93
N GLU A 120 9.29 -4.33 -12.89
CA GLU A 120 10.46 -4.24 -12.01
C GLU A 120 10.06 -4.11 -10.53
N ALA A 121 8.85 -3.61 -10.24
CA ALA A 121 8.36 -3.38 -8.89
C ALA A 121 8.37 -4.64 -8.02
N THR A 122 8.14 -5.80 -8.60
CA THR A 122 8.19 -7.08 -7.88
C THR A 122 9.59 -7.45 -7.35
N GLY A 123 10.63 -6.88 -7.92
CA GLY A 123 12.03 -7.06 -7.51
C GLY A 123 12.58 -5.91 -6.67
N MET A 124 11.79 -4.88 -6.36
CA MET A 124 12.22 -3.71 -5.62
C MET A 124 12.02 -3.86 -4.12
N THR A 125 12.94 -3.26 -3.36
CA THR A 125 12.82 -2.99 -1.93
C THR A 125 12.05 -1.69 -1.69
N PHE A 126 11.76 -1.39 -0.42
CA PHE A 126 11.21 -0.10 0.01
C PHE A 126 12.02 1.10 -0.54
N GLY A 127 13.35 1.06 -0.39
CA GLY A 127 14.21 2.17 -0.82
C GLY A 127 14.29 2.35 -2.33
N GLU A 128 14.10 1.27 -3.10
CA GLU A 128 14.11 1.32 -4.56
C GLU A 128 12.75 1.78 -5.12
N ALA A 129 11.66 1.42 -4.47
CA ALA A 129 10.30 1.78 -4.90
C ALA A 129 9.91 3.23 -4.57
N GLY A 130 10.39 3.78 -3.47
CA GLY A 130 10.06 5.13 -3.00
C GLY A 130 10.26 6.24 -4.04
N PRO A 131 11.41 6.31 -4.73
CA PRO A 131 11.68 7.32 -5.74
C PRO A 131 10.91 7.19 -7.05
N VAL A 132 10.29 6.05 -7.33
CA VAL A 132 9.68 5.76 -8.64
C VAL A 132 8.53 6.72 -9.00
N PRO A 133 7.61 7.09 -8.11
CA PRO A 133 6.55 8.05 -8.43
C PRO A 133 7.08 9.42 -8.88
N ALA A 134 8.23 9.85 -8.37
CA ALA A 134 8.87 11.10 -8.77
C ALA A 134 9.35 11.12 -10.24
N GLN A 135 9.30 10.00 -10.94
CA GLN A 135 9.60 9.91 -12.37
C GLN A 135 8.41 10.27 -13.24
N GLY A 136 7.21 10.46 -12.66
CA GLY A 136 6.01 10.87 -13.35
C GLY A 136 5.26 9.77 -14.11
N GLN A 137 5.57 8.50 -13.83
CA GLN A 137 4.97 7.35 -14.50
C GLN A 137 4.01 6.54 -13.61
N ILE A 138 3.73 7.01 -12.42
CA ILE A 138 2.85 6.36 -11.44
C ILE A 138 1.68 7.28 -11.12
N ALA A 139 0.48 6.81 -11.37
CA ALA A 139 -0.73 7.59 -11.13
C ALA A 139 -1.09 7.69 -9.65
N GLN A 140 -0.89 6.62 -8.89
CA GLN A 140 -1.16 6.58 -7.45
C GLN A 140 -0.27 5.56 -6.74
N GLN A 141 0.06 5.88 -5.50
CA GLN A 141 0.81 5.00 -4.61
C GLN A 141 0.35 5.24 -3.17
N ILE A 142 0.24 4.16 -2.40
CA ILE A 142 0.12 4.25 -0.94
C ILE A 142 1.52 4.00 -0.37
N PHE A 143 2.08 5.01 0.28
CA PHE A 143 3.46 4.94 0.76
C PHE A 143 3.66 5.88 1.95
N TRP A 144 4.81 5.79 2.61
CA TRP A 144 5.13 6.72 3.70
C TRP A 144 5.38 8.12 3.14
N TYR A 145 4.65 9.08 3.66
CA TYR A 145 4.70 10.47 3.21
C TYR A 145 6.13 11.03 3.12
N THR A 146 6.94 10.78 4.14
CA THR A 146 8.33 11.27 4.20
C THR A 146 9.25 10.68 3.14
N ALA A 147 8.95 9.48 2.63
CA ALA A 147 9.76 8.83 1.63
C ALA A 147 9.58 9.45 0.23
N PHE A 148 8.35 9.57 -0.25
CA PHE A 148 8.12 10.08 -1.60
C PHE A 148 8.16 11.62 -1.72
N THR A 149 7.78 12.36 -0.69
CA THR A 149 7.84 13.83 -0.73
C THR A 149 9.27 14.34 -0.85
N ALA A 150 10.23 13.71 -0.16
CA ALA A 150 11.64 14.08 -0.28
C ALA A 150 12.16 13.92 -1.72
N ASP A 151 11.78 12.85 -2.40
CA ASP A 151 12.19 12.62 -3.79
C ASP A 151 11.47 13.54 -4.77
N MET A 152 10.21 13.87 -4.53
CA MET A 152 9.47 14.86 -5.33
C MET A 152 10.11 16.25 -5.23
N ILE A 153 10.44 16.70 -4.02
CA ILE A 153 11.13 17.98 -3.79
C ILE A 153 12.52 17.97 -4.47
N LYS A 154 13.27 16.90 -4.30
CA LYS A 154 14.60 16.75 -4.93
C LYS A 154 14.53 16.81 -6.46
N LYS A 155 13.45 16.34 -7.07
CA LYS A 155 13.19 16.39 -8.51
C LYS A 155 12.64 17.75 -8.97
N GLY A 156 12.36 18.66 -8.07
CA GLY A 156 11.77 19.94 -8.38
C GLY A 156 10.32 19.85 -8.89
N LEU A 157 9.61 18.80 -8.53
CA LEU A 157 8.21 18.64 -8.89
C LEU A 157 7.36 19.64 -8.11
N PRO A 158 6.43 20.34 -8.77
CA PRO A 158 5.60 21.33 -8.10
C PRO A 158 4.67 20.65 -7.09
N VAL A 159 4.57 21.22 -5.90
CA VAL A 159 3.48 20.97 -4.98
C VAL A 159 2.29 21.81 -5.47
N VAL A 160 1.15 21.19 -5.61
CA VAL A 160 -0.05 21.84 -6.12
C VAL A 160 -1.12 21.99 -5.04
N ASN A 161 -1.93 23.02 -5.18
CA ASN A 161 -3.16 23.20 -4.41
C ASN A 161 -4.25 22.25 -4.93
N ASP A 162 -5.39 22.18 -4.21
CA ASP A 162 -6.51 21.31 -4.59
C ASP A 162 -7.12 21.66 -5.95
N ASP A 163 -6.95 22.89 -6.42
CA ASP A 163 -7.35 23.36 -7.74
C ASP A 163 -6.31 23.09 -8.85
N GLY A 164 -5.20 22.43 -8.53
CA GLY A 164 -4.13 22.11 -9.48
C GLY A 164 -3.12 23.23 -9.71
N THR A 165 -3.27 24.39 -9.06
CA THR A 165 -2.29 25.47 -9.17
C THR A 165 -1.03 25.18 -8.35
N PRO A 166 0.18 25.57 -8.80
CA PRO A 166 1.40 25.41 -8.03
C PRO A 166 1.33 26.16 -6.68
N LYS A 167 1.85 25.50 -5.63
CA LYS A 167 2.07 26.13 -4.32
C LYS A 167 3.35 26.95 -4.33
#